data_6f23be538981edfcc43130d8d53693b7
#
_entry.id   6f23be538981edfcc43130d8d53693b7
#
_cell.length_a   1.000
_cell.length_b   1.000
_cell.length_c   1.000
_cell.angle_alpha   90.00
_cell.angle_beta   90.00
_cell.angle_gamma   90.00
#
_symmetry.space_group_name_H-M   'P 1'
#
loop_
_entity.id
_entity.type
_entity.pdbx_description
1 polymer ?
#
loop_
_entity_poly.entity_id
_entity_poly.type
_entity_poly.pdbx_seq_one_letter_code
_entity_poly.pdbx_strand_id
1 'polypeptide(L)'
;LIDDAANTSEIIEQVKTKVKKRKIGDVCRFVYDRAMPQDFLDFLVDAFHIDRRELVPGDKHLNLEDLRHLPNPNPNIHPIRKPQPMKLTCLDERESIFRYVEKKDLLLHYPYHSFEHFIHFLYEAVHEPTVREIMVTQYRVAENSAVINTLIAAAQNGKKVTVFVELKARFDEENNLATAEMMKASGINIIYLSLIHISEPT
;
A
#
# COMPACT_ATOMS: atom_id res chain seq x y z
N LEU A 1 0.21 -14.88 -23.11
CA LEU A 1 -0.82 -15.05 -22.08
C LEU A 1 -0.74 -16.50 -21.63
N ILE A 2 0.07 -16.73 -20.64
CA ILE A 2 0.31 -18.03 -20.05
C ILE A 2 -0.90 -18.34 -19.16
N ASP A 3 -1.46 -19.50 -19.37
CA ASP A 3 -2.57 -20.07 -18.63
C ASP A 3 -2.09 -20.50 -17.24
N ASP A 4 -1.96 -19.51 -16.32
CA ASP A 4 -1.29 -19.67 -15.03
C ASP A 4 -2.24 -19.56 -13.83
N ALA A 5 -3.51 -19.92 -14.00
CA ALA A 5 -4.44 -19.92 -12.85
C ALA A 5 -3.98 -20.86 -11.73
N ALA A 6 -3.38 -21.99 -12.08
CA ALA A 6 -2.81 -22.93 -11.09
C ALA A 6 -1.56 -22.35 -10.41
N ASN A 7 -0.69 -21.70 -11.18
CA ASN A 7 0.55 -21.10 -10.66
C ASN A 7 0.27 -19.86 -9.80
N THR A 8 -0.75 -19.07 -10.16
CA THR A 8 -1.16 -17.88 -9.42
C THR A 8 -1.69 -18.23 -8.02
N SER A 9 -2.50 -19.27 -7.90
CA SER A 9 -3.03 -19.73 -6.60
C SER A 9 -1.89 -20.19 -5.67
N GLU A 10 -0.93 -20.90 -6.21
CA GLU A 10 0.25 -21.35 -5.47
C GLU A 10 1.12 -20.17 -5.01
N ILE A 11 1.32 -19.17 -5.87
CA ILE A 11 2.05 -17.93 -5.54
C ILE A 11 1.34 -17.18 -4.40
N ILE A 12 0.02 -17.04 -4.46
CA ILE A 12 -0.76 -16.39 -3.40
C ILE A 12 -0.59 -17.11 -2.07
N GLU A 13 -0.69 -18.43 -2.05
CA GLU A 13 -0.48 -19.23 -0.83
C GLU A 13 0.96 -19.12 -0.30
N GLN A 14 1.94 -19.11 -1.19
CA GLN A 14 3.34 -18.87 -0.81
C GLN A 14 3.54 -17.48 -0.21
N VAL A 15 2.93 -16.43 -0.77
CA VAL A 15 3.00 -15.07 -0.23
C VAL A 15 2.32 -15.01 1.13
N LYS A 16 1.10 -15.55 1.28
CA LYS A 16 0.40 -15.64 2.58
C LYS A 16 1.22 -16.35 3.64
N THR A 17 1.84 -17.46 3.27
CA THR A 17 2.68 -18.25 4.18
C THR A 17 3.95 -17.50 4.56
N LYS A 18 4.63 -16.85 3.61
CA LYS A 18 5.83 -16.07 3.88
C LYS A 18 5.55 -14.84 4.74
N VAL A 19 4.43 -14.14 4.50
CA VAL A 19 4.01 -13.01 5.34
C VAL A 19 3.76 -13.44 6.78
N LYS A 20 3.05 -14.56 6.98
CA LYS A 20 2.86 -15.14 8.32
C LYS A 20 4.17 -15.55 8.98
N LYS A 21 5.08 -16.18 8.24
CA LYS A 21 6.40 -16.59 8.74
C LYS A 21 7.29 -15.40 9.12
N ARG A 22 7.14 -14.23 8.50
CA ARG A 22 7.89 -13.02 8.90
C ARG A 22 7.60 -12.60 10.35
N LYS A 23 6.40 -12.91 10.87
CA LYS A 23 6.01 -12.60 12.27
C LYS A 23 6.55 -13.64 13.27
N ILE A 24 7.02 -14.78 12.80
CA ILE A 24 7.45 -15.95 13.62
C ILE A 24 8.84 -16.42 13.18
N GLY A 25 9.57 -15.60 12.43
CA GLY A 25 10.90 -15.96 11.93
C GLY A 25 11.93 -16.08 13.06
N ASP A 26 12.99 -16.86 12.82
CA ASP A 26 14.11 -16.95 13.74
C ASP A 26 14.75 -15.57 13.93
N VAL A 27 15.21 -15.31 15.14
CA VAL A 27 15.92 -14.09 15.47
C VAL A 27 17.27 -14.11 14.74
N CYS A 28 17.53 -13.12 13.91
CA CYS A 28 18.81 -12.97 13.21
C CYS A 28 19.67 -11.82 13.77
N ARG A 29 19.12 -11.05 14.69
CA ARG A 29 19.82 -9.97 15.39
C ARG A 29 19.02 -9.59 16.63
N PHE A 30 19.67 -9.60 17.78
CA PHE A 30 19.09 -9.16 19.06
C PHE A 30 19.93 -8.02 19.64
N VAL A 31 19.34 -6.81 19.63
CA VAL A 31 19.99 -5.61 20.19
C VAL A 31 19.50 -5.42 21.61
N TYR A 32 20.41 -5.27 22.56
CA TYR A 32 20.10 -5.13 23.98
C TYR A 32 20.86 -3.96 24.63
N ASP A 33 20.31 -3.42 25.71
CA ASP A 33 20.98 -2.39 26.51
C ASP A 33 22.19 -3.03 27.23
N ARG A 34 23.37 -2.44 27.07
CA ARG A 34 24.61 -2.90 27.76
C ARG A 34 24.49 -2.92 29.29
N ALA A 35 23.61 -2.10 29.84
CA ALA A 35 23.33 -2.05 31.26
C ALA A 35 22.37 -3.17 31.75
N MET A 36 21.86 -3.99 30.83
CA MET A 36 20.98 -5.10 31.17
C MET A 36 21.72 -6.12 32.07
N PRO A 37 21.12 -6.55 33.18
CA PRO A 37 21.70 -7.62 34.02
C PRO A 37 21.94 -8.90 33.20
N GLN A 38 23.06 -9.53 33.45
CA GLN A 38 23.50 -10.69 32.67
C GLN A 38 22.54 -11.89 32.78
N ASP A 39 22.01 -12.12 33.98
CA ASP A 39 21.03 -13.17 34.27
C ASP A 39 19.74 -12.96 33.45
N PHE A 40 19.31 -11.72 33.31
CA PHE A 40 18.14 -11.38 32.50
C PHE A 40 18.43 -11.52 31.00
N LEU A 41 19.62 -11.14 30.54
CA LEU A 41 20.03 -11.38 29.16
C LEU A 41 20.07 -12.86 28.83
N ASP A 42 20.64 -13.67 29.73
CA ASP A 42 20.71 -15.13 29.55
C ASP A 42 19.30 -15.76 29.52
N PHE A 43 18.40 -15.29 30.38
CA PHE A 43 16.99 -15.70 30.33
C PHE A 43 16.34 -15.38 28.97
N LEU A 44 16.59 -14.20 28.40
CA LEU A 44 16.02 -13.82 27.08
C LEU A 44 16.63 -14.67 25.96
N VAL A 45 17.94 -14.93 26.01
CA VAL A 45 18.65 -15.78 25.04
C VAL A 45 18.04 -17.17 25.01
N ASP A 46 17.79 -17.75 26.18
CA ASP A 46 17.20 -19.09 26.28
C ASP A 46 15.73 -19.10 25.89
N ALA A 47 14.94 -18.12 26.33
CA ALA A 47 13.52 -18.02 26.06
C ALA A 47 13.19 -17.83 24.56
N PHE A 48 14.03 -17.08 23.84
CA PHE A 48 13.86 -16.79 22.40
C PHE A 48 14.78 -17.63 21.50
N HIS A 49 15.55 -18.55 22.06
CA HIS A 49 16.51 -19.42 21.33
C HIS A 49 17.49 -18.62 20.47
N ILE A 50 18.03 -17.52 21.02
CA ILE A 50 18.92 -16.61 20.30
C ILE A 50 20.33 -17.18 20.27
N ASP A 51 20.95 -17.23 19.07
CA ASP A 51 22.38 -17.52 18.97
C ASP A 51 23.18 -16.34 19.56
N ARG A 52 24.15 -16.64 20.43
CA ARG A 52 24.98 -15.60 21.06
C ARG A 52 25.75 -14.73 20.05
N ARG A 53 25.96 -15.24 18.84
CA ARG A 53 26.56 -14.48 17.72
C ARG A 53 25.64 -13.39 17.17
N GLU A 54 24.36 -13.46 17.45
CA GLU A 54 23.33 -12.50 17.01
C GLU A 54 23.10 -11.39 18.03
N LEU A 55 23.75 -11.48 19.20
CA LEU A 55 23.70 -10.48 20.25
C LEU A 55 24.51 -9.24 19.87
N VAL A 56 23.85 -8.08 19.87
CA VAL A 56 24.47 -6.79 19.57
C VAL A 56 24.26 -5.86 20.76
N PRO A 57 25.32 -5.55 21.52
CA PRO A 57 25.21 -4.59 22.62
C PRO A 57 24.92 -3.21 22.05
N GLY A 58 23.81 -2.66 22.46
CA GLY A 58 23.33 -1.32 22.10
C GLY A 58 23.46 -0.33 23.25
N ASP A 59 22.64 0.69 23.20
CA ASP A 59 22.48 1.70 24.23
C ASP A 59 21.02 1.66 24.73
N LYS A 60 20.68 2.50 25.70
CA LYS A 60 19.36 2.57 26.33
C LYS A 60 18.21 2.80 25.35
N HIS A 61 18.45 3.55 24.28
CA HIS A 61 17.46 3.88 23.27
C HIS A 61 17.66 3.00 22.04
N LEU A 62 16.95 1.87 21.97
CA LEU A 62 17.12 0.85 20.94
C LEU A 62 16.24 1.07 19.71
N ASN A 63 15.06 1.65 19.88
CA ASN A 63 14.14 1.91 18.79
C ASN A 63 14.29 3.34 18.25
N LEU A 64 15.13 3.52 17.23
CA LEU A 64 15.34 4.84 16.61
C LEU A 64 14.13 5.34 15.81
N GLU A 65 13.16 4.48 15.52
CA GLU A 65 11.93 4.90 14.84
C GLU A 65 11.07 5.81 15.71
N ASP A 66 11.17 5.67 17.04
CA ASP A 66 10.48 6.54 18.00
C ASP A 66 10.89 8.02 17.85
N LEU A 67 12.05 8.30 17.26
CA LEU A 67 12.49 9.67 16.95
C LEU A 67 11.57 10.39 15.96
N ARG A 68 10.76 9.66 15.18
CA ARG A 68 9.75 10.25 14.30
C ARG A 68 8.63 10.96 15.08
N HIS A 69 8.40 10.51 16.31
CA HIS A 69 7.36 11.03 17.20
C HIS A 69 7.93 11.95 18.28
N LEU A 70 9.21 12.33 18.14
CA LEU A 70 9.86 13.23 19.08
C LEU A 70 9.08 14.55 19.12
N PRO A 71 8.58 14.97 20.30
CA PRO A 71 7.90 16.25 20.41
C PRO A 71 8.88 17.38 20.12
N ASN A 72 8.41 18.44 19.48
CA ASN A 72 9.24 19.62 19.25
C ASN A 72 9.61 20.27 20.59
N PRO A 73 10.87 20.20 21.04
CA PRO A 73 11.28 20.73 22.33
C PRO A 73 11.40 22.26 22.35
N ASN A 74 11.41 22.89 21.18
CA ASN A 74 11.56 24.33 21.03
C ASN A 74 10.36 24.93 20.30
N PRO A 75 9.44 25.63 21.00
CA PRO A 75 8.27 26.23 20.37
C PRO A 75 8.59 27.31 19.35
N ASN A 76 9.82 27.85 19.34
CA ASN A 76 10.27 28.83 18.37
C ASN A 76 10.74 28.19 17.05
N ILE A 77 10.95 26.87 17.01
CA ILE A 77 11.24 26.14 15.78
C ILE A 77 9.91 25.65 15.19
N HIS A 78 9.46 26.36 14.17
CA HIS A 78 8.25 25.96 13.47
C HIS A 78 8.54 24.78 12.53
N PRO A 79 7.71 23.73 12.53
CA PRO A 79 7.83 22.68 11.53
C PRO A 79 7.63 23.26 10.14
N ILE A 80 8.37 22.76 9.17
CA ILE A 80 8.16 23.11 7.76
C ILE A 80 6.71 22.78 7.40
N ARG A 81 5.94 23.81 7.06
CA ARG A 81 4.56 23.60 6.61
C ARG A 81 4.59 22.80 5.31
N LYS A 82 3.98 21.63 5.33
CA LYS A 82 3.75 20.90 4.09
C LYS A 82 2.84 21.75 3.20
N PRO A 83 3.24 22.03 1.93
CA PRO A 83 2.37 22.72 1.01
C PRO A 83 1.05 21.95 0.86
N GLN A 84 -0.06 22.66 0.88
CA GLN A 84 -1.35 22.05 0.60
C GLN A 84 -1.43 21.73 -0.90
N PRO A 85 -1.91 20.56 -1.28
CA PRO A 85 -2.10 20.23 -2.68
C PRO A 85 -3.02 21.25 -3.36
N MET A 86 -2.62 21.71 -4.53
CA MET A 86 -3.35 22.71 -5.30
C MET A 86 -4.57 22.10 -5.97
N LYS A 87 -5.72 22.73 -5.79
CA LYS A 87 -6.90 22.43 -6.60
C LYS A 87 -6.81 23.21 -7.92
N LEU A 88 -7.08 22.53 -9.03
CA LEU A 88 -7.12 23.17 -10.33
C LEU A 88 -8.45 23.90 -10.51
N THR A 89 -8.39 25.20 -10.73
CA THR A 89 -9.59 26.05 -10.92
C THR A 89 -10.37 25.71 -12.19
N CYS A 90 -9.72 25.10 -13.17
CA CYS A 90 -10.39 24.63 -14.40
C CYS A 90 -11.21 23.35 -14.20
N LEU A 91 -11.07 22.69 -13.03
CA LEU A 91 -11.85 21.53 -12.60
C LEU A 91 -12.69 21.94 -11.38
N ASP A 92 -13.57 22.92 -11.56
CA ASP A 92 -14.56 23.25 -10.53
C ASP A 92 -15.40 21.97 -10.26
N GLU A 93 -15.75 21.74 -8.99
CA GLU A 93 -16.55 20.58 -8.55
C GLU A 93 -17.90 20.44 -9.27
N ARG A 94 -18.31 21.47 -10.01
CA ARG A 94 -19.55 21.52 -10.80
C ARG A 94 -19.37 21.11 -12.26
N GLU A 95 -18.13 21.05 -12.76
CA GLU A 95 -17.85 20.66 -14.14
C GLU A 95 -17.42 19.21 -14.21
N SER A 96 -18.02 18.48 -15.16
CA SER A 96 -17.63 17.10 -15.43
C SER A 96 -16.20 17.03 -15.96
N ILE A 97 -15.36 16.21 -15.32
CA ILE A 97 -13.99 15.97 -15.79
C ILE A 97 -14.02 15.28 -17.16
N PHE A 98 -14.99 14.41 -17.44
CA PHE A 98 -15.16 13.81 -18.75
C PHE A 98 -15.34 14.85 -19.85
N ARG A 99 -16.23 15.83 -19.64
CA ARG A 99 -16.44 16.93 -20.61
C ARG A 99 -15.21 17.82 -20.79
N TYR A 100 -14.40 17.93 -19.74
CA TYR A 100 -13.15 18.67 -19.84
C TYR A 100 -12.14 17.94 -20.71
N VAL A 101 -11.91 16.63 -20.46
CA VAL A 101 -10.92 15.86 -21.20
C VAL A 101 -11.31 15.56 -22.64
N GLU A 102 -12.60 15.60 -22.99
CA GLU A 102 -13.07 15.57 -24.38
C GLU A 102 -12.56 16.76 -25.21
N LYS A 103 -12.31 17.89 -24.57
CA LYS A 103 -11.92 19.14 -25.23
C LYS A 103 -10.42 19.40 -25.12
N LYS A 104 -9.78 18.93 -24.05
CA LYS A 104 -8.40 19.28 -23.72
C LYS A 104 -7.77 18.22 -22.82
N ASP A 105 -6.52 17.90 -23.10
CA ASP A 105 -5.72 17.04 -22.23
C ASP A 105 -5.58 17.61 -20.82
N LEU A 106 -5.65 16.73 -19.83
CA LEU A 106 -5.48 17.06 -18.42
C LEU A 106 -4.23 16.36 -17.86
N LEU A 107 -3.25 17.17 -17.44
CA LEU A 107 -2.06 16.69 -16.75
C LEU A 107 -2.15 17.00 -15.25
N LEU A 108 -2.12 15.97 -14.42
CA LEU A 108 -2.08 16.09 -12.97
C LEU A 108 -0.69 15.68 -12.46
N HIS A 109 -0.09 16.50 -11.61
CA HIS A 109 1.23 16.27 -11.04
C HIS A 109 1.12 16.10 -9.53
N TYR A 110 1.15 14.85 -9.06
CA TYR A 110 1.12 14.53 -7.64
C TYR A 110 2.51 14.57 -7.01
N PRO A 111 2.64 14.98 -5.74
CA PRO A 111 1.60 15.35 -4.77
C PRO A 111 1.21 16.84 -4.79
N TYR A 112 1.62 17.61 -5.80
CA TYR A 112 1.39 19.06 -5.85
C TYR A 112 -0.03 19.41 -6.24
N HIS A 113 -0.66 18.65 -7.13
CA HIS A 113 -2.09 18.74 -7.39
C HIS A 113 -2.87 17.84 -6.43
N SER A 114 -4.11 18.25 -6.14
CA SER A 114 -4.98 17.46 -5.27
C SER A 114 -5.35 16.12 -5.90
N PHE A 115 -5.21 15.05 -5.14
CA PHE A 115 -5.64 13.72 -5.55
C PHE A 115 -7.17 13.59 -5.63
N GLU A 116 -7.90 14.53 -5.03
CA GLU A 116 -9.37 14.59 -5.12
C GLU A 116 -9.86 14.65 -6.57
N HIS A 117 -9.10 15.28 -7.49
CA HIS A 117 -9.46 15.28 -8.91
C HIS A 117 -9.51 13.89 -9.52
N PHE A 118 -8.58 13.01 -9.15
CA PHE A 118 -8.61 11.62 -9.59
C PHE A 118 -9.77 10.85 -8.96
N ILE A 119 -10.03 11.05 -7.68
CA ILE A 119 -11.19 10.43 -7.01
C ILE A 119 -12.50 10.89 -7.66
N HIS A 120 -12.62 12.18 -7.96
CA HIS A 120 -13.79 12.73 -8.64
C HIS A 120 -13.98 12.14 -10.05
N PHE A 121 -12.90 12.00 -10.82
CA PHE A 121 -12.94 11.33 -12.12
C PHE A 121 -13.45 9.87 -12.01
N LEU A 122 -12.96 9.11 -11.04
CA LEU A 122 -13.46 7.76 -10.79
C LEU A 122 -14.93 7.76 -10.36
N TYR A 123 -15.32 8.71 -9.50
CA TYR A 123 -16.71 8.84 -9.05
C TYR A 123 -17.64 9.17 -10.21
N GLU A 124 -17.26 10.07 -11.11
CA GLU A 124 -18.02 10.33 -12.34
C GLU A 124 -18.13 9.06 -13.18
N ALA A 125 -17.03 8.30 -13.34
CA ALA A 125 -17.04 7.05 -14.10
C ALA A 125 -18.05 6.02 -13.56
N VAL A 126 -18.29 6.00 -12.25
CA VAL A 126 -19.31 5.14 -11.63
C VAL A 126 -20.70 5.46 -12.15
N HIS A 127 -21.00 6.76 -12.33
CA HIS A 127 -22.35 7.24 -12.64
C HIS A 127 -22.57 7.50 -14.14
N GLU A 128 -21.50 7.67 -14.92
CA GLU A 128 -21.56 7.96 -16.35
C GLU A 128 -22.07 6.73 -17.13
N PRO A 129 -23.24 6.79 -17.80
CA PRO A 129 -23.81 5.63 -18.47
C PRO A 129 -22.97 5.10 -19.64
N THR A 130 -22.16 5.96 -20.27
CA THR A 130 -21.31 5.60 -21.41
C THR A 130 -20.09 4.80 -20.99
N VAL A 131 -19.65 4.92 -19.73
CA VAL A 131 -18.58 4.10 -19.15
C VAL A 131 -19.07 2.69 -18.90
N ARG A 132 -18.52 1.72 -19.58
CA ARG A 132 -18.88 0.29 -19.46
C ARG A 132 -17.87 -0.50 -18.65
N GLU A 133 -16.61 -0.12 -18.74
CA GLU A 133 -15.51 -0.86 -18.13
C GLU A 133 -14.51 0.10 -17.48
N ILE A 134 -13.99 -0.31 -16.32
CA ILE A 134 -12.93 0.41 -15.59
C ILE A 134 -11.79 -0.57 -15.35
N MET A 135 -10.59 -0.23 -15.79
CA MET A 135 -9.36 -1.01 -15.56
C MET A 135 -8.38 -0.18 -14.74
N VAL A 136 -7.83 -0.77 -13.68
CA VAL A 136 -6.89 -0.09 -12.78
C VAL A 136 -5.73 -1.02 -12.43
N THR A 137 -4.52 -0.46 -12.36
CA THR A 137 -3.36 -1.15 -11.80
C THR A 137 -3.10 -0.63 -10.40
N GLN A 138 -3.09 -1.53 -9.42
CA GLN A 138 -2.82 -1.26 -8.03
C GLN A 138 -1.43 -1.81 -7.65
N TYR A 139 -0.49 -0.91 -7.42
CA TYR A 139 0.81 -1.26 -6.83
C TYR A 139 0.77 -1.19 -5.30
N ARG A 140 0.31 -0.04 -4.77
CA ARG A 140 0.07 0.20 -3.34
C ARG A 140 -1.17 1.03 -3.17
N VAL A 141 -1.90 0.75 -2.12
CA VAL A 141 -3.12 1.48 -1.79
C VAL A 141 -3.17 1.71 -0.28
N ALA A 142 -3.69 2.87 0.13
CA ALA A 142 -3.89 3.15 1.54
C ALA A 142 -4.97 2.25 2.15
N GLU A 143 -4.88 2.01 3.45
CA GLU A 143 -5.99 1.43 4.21
C GLU A 143 -7.23 2.33 4.06
N ASN A 144 -8.40 1.73 3.91
CA ASN A 144 -9.67 2.44 3.68
C ASN A 144 -9.63 3.42 2.50
N SER A 145 -8.98 3.02 1.40
CA SER A 145 -8.80 3.84 0.22
C SER A 145 -10.12 4.24 -0.44
N ALA A 146 -10.30 5.53 -0.71
CA ALA A 146 -11.41 6.05 -1.49
C ALA A 146 -11.44 5.46 -2.91
N VAL A 147 -10.27 5.13 -3.50
CA VAL A 147 -10.17 4.46 -4.81
C VAL A 147 -10.85 3.10 -4.75
N ILE A 148 -10.51 2.25 -3.76
CA ILE A 148 -11.08 0.91 -3.61
C ILE A 148 -12.59 0.99 -3.40
N ASN A 149 -13.05 1.89 -2.52
CA ASN A 149 -14.48 2.06 -2.26
C ASN A 149 -15.24 2.49 -3.53
N THR A 150 -14.65 3.38 -4.34
CA THR A 150 -15.25 3.83 -5.59
C THR A 150 -15.28 2.72 -6.64
N LEU A 151 -14.26 1.88 -6.74
CA LEU A 151 -14.25 0.72 -7.65
C LEU A 151 -15.30 -0.32 -7.25
N ILE A 152 -15.49 -0.56 -5.95
CA ILE A 152 -16.54 -1.42 -5.42
C ILE A 152 -17.93 -0.85 -5.81
N ALA A 153 -18.15 0.45 -5.60
CA ALA A 153 -19.37 1.12 -6.00
C ALA A 153 -19.62 1.01 -7.52
N ALA A 154 -18.57 1.10 -8.35
CA ALA A 154 -18.67 0.92 -9.79
C ALA A 154 -19.17 -0.48 -10.15
N ALA A 155 -18.62 -1.53 -9.54
CA ALA A 155 -19.04 -2.90 -9.77
C ALA A 155 -20.50 -3.12 -9.33
N GLN A 156 -20.89 -2.56 -8.18
CA GLN A 156 -22.26 -2.60 -7.68
C GLN A 156 -23.25 -1.87 -8.60
N ASN A 157 -22.80 -0.82 -9.29
CA ASN A 157 -23.57 -0.11 -10.32
C ASN A 157 -23.55 -0.80 -11.70
N GLY A 158 -23.07 -2.04 -11.77
CA GLY A 158 -23.09 -2.84 -13.00
C GLY A 158 -21.97 -2.53 -13.99
N LYS A 159 -20.95 -1.77 -13.60
CA LYS A 159 -19.75 -1.57 -14.44
C LYS A 159 -18.87 -2.82 -14.41
N LYS A 160 -18.25 -3.16 -15.51
CA LYS A 160 -17.20 -4.18 -15.53
C LYS A 160 -15.94 -3.57 -14.95
N VAL A 161 -15.46 -4.08 -13.83
CA VAL A 161 -14.25 -3.58 -13.16
C VAL A 161 -13.18 -4.67 -13.16
N THR A 162 -12.00 -4.33 -13.64
CA THR A 162 -10.81 -5.18 -13.61
C THR A 162 -9.68 -4.47 -12.90
N VAL A 163 -9.12 -5.10 -11.87
CA VAL A 163 -7.99 -4.55 -11.11
C VAL A 163 -6.80 -5.48 -11.19
N PHE A 164 -5.69 -4.94 -11.66
CA PHE A 164 -4.40 -5.60 -11.66
C PHE A 164 -3.70 -5.31 -10.33
N VAL A 165 -3.46 -6.32 -9.51
CA VAL A 165 -2.91 -6.17 -8.16
C VAL A 165 -1.49 -6.71 -8.09
N GLU A 166 -0.53 -5.87 -7.68
CA GLU A 166 0.84 -6.31 -7.44
C GLU A 166 0.94 -7.09 -6.13
N LEU A 167 1.36 -8.37 -6.23
CA LEU A 167 1.49 -9.27 -5.08
C LEU A 167 2.73 -9.03 -4.25
N LYS A 168 3.81 -8.54 -4.85
CA LYS A 168 5.13 -8.40 -4.22
C LYS A 168 5.48 -6.95 -3.87
N ALA A 169 4.48 -6.11 -3.66
CA ALA A 169 4.71 -4.76 -3.16
C ALA A 169 5.27 -4.84 -1.74
N ARG A 170 6.58 -4.64 -1.60
CA ARG A 170 7.32 -4.83 -0.35
C ARG A 170 6.68 -4.03 0.81
N PHE A 171 6.37 -4.72 1.90
CA PHE A 171 5.67 -4.26 3.10
C PHE A 171 4.16 -4.03 2.97
N ASP A 172 3.59 -4.10 1.76
CA ASP A 172 2.15 -3.92 1.52
C ASP A 172 1.48 -5.20 1.02
N GLU A 173 2.19 -6.34 1.05
CA GLU A 173 1.67 -7.61 0.54
C GLU A 173 0.36 -8.02 1.25
N GLU A 174 0.31 -7.87 2.58
CA GLU A 174 -0.86 -8.23 3.39
C GLU A 174 -2.06 -7.32 3.05
N ASN A 175 -1.83 -6.01 2.95
CA ASN A 175 -2.86 -5.04 2.58
C ASN A 175 -3.37 -5.24 1.14
N ASN A 176 -2.47 -5.50 0.20
CA ASN A 176 -2.86 -5.74 -1.20
C ASN A 176 -3.67 -7.03 -1.34
N LEU A 177 -3.34 -8.09 -0.61
CA LEU A 177 -4.12 -9.31 -0.60
C LEU A 177 -5.50 -9.11 0.04
N ALA A 178 -5.57 -8.43 1.18
CA ALA A 178 -6.83 -8.16 1.86
C ALA A 178 -7.78 -7.30 1.00
N THR A 179 -7.26 -6.25 0.38
CA THR A 179 -8.04 -5.40 -0.53
C THR A 179 -8.48 -6.13 -1.78
N ALA A 180 -7.64 -7.01 -2.33
CA ALA A 180 -7.99 -7.84 -3.48
C ALA A 180 -9.14 -8.82 -3.14
N GLU A 181 -9.11 -9.45 -1.98
CA GLU A 181 -10.18 -10.34 -1.53
C GLU A 181 -11.49 -9.58 -1.33
N MET A 182 -11.45 -8.38 -0.75
CA MET A 182 -12.62 -7.51 -0.58
C MET A 182 -13.22 -7.09 -1.93
N MET A 183 -12.40 -6.67 -2.87
CA MET A 183 -12.83 -6.31 -4.22
C MET A 183 -13.42 -7.51 -4.97
N LYS A 184 -12.80 -8.68 -4.87
CA LYS A 184 -13.27 -9.92 -5.48
C LYS A 184 -14.65 -10.33 -4.93
N ALA A 185 -14.85 -10.20 -3.61
CA ALA A 185 -16.16 -10.45 -2.98
C ALA A 185 -17.25 -9.50 -3.49
N SER A 186 -16.89 -8.33 -4.00
CA SER A 186 -17.79 -7.34 -4.60
C SER A 186 -18.00 -7.52 -6.12
N GLY A 187 -17.52 -8.62 -6.70
CA GLY A 187 -17.70 -8.93 -8.14
C GLY A 187 -16.66 -8.30 -9.07
N ILE A 188 -15.59 -7.74 -8.54
CA ILE A 188 -14.49 -7.17 -9.33
C ILE A 188 -13.58 -8.30 -9.83
N ASN A 189 -13.20 -8.25 -11.11
CA ASN A 189 -12.22 -9.15 -11.69
C ASN A 189 -10.82 -8.75 -11.21
N ILE A 190 -10.14 -9.65 -10.47
CA ILE A 190 -8.80 -9.42 -9.95
C ILE A 190 -7.79 -10.23 -10.77
N ILE A 191 -6.79 -9.52 -11.30
CA ILE A 191 -5.65 -10.13 -11.98
C ILE A 191 -4.42 -9.83 -11.13
N TYR A 192 -3.78 -10.88 -10.63
CA TYR A 192 -2.58 -10.74 -9.83
C TYR A 192 -1.35 -10.61 -10.73
N LEU A 193 -0.54 -9.59 -10.43
CA LEU A 193 0.71 -9.32 -11.12
C LEU A 193 1.90 -9.53 -10.17
N SER A 194 3.02 -9.90 -10.77
CA SER A 194 4.32 -9.76 -10.15
C SER A 194 5.22 -9.01 -11.13
N LEU A 195 5.66 -7.83 -10.79
CA LEU A 195 6.51 -6.97 -11.63
C LEU A 195 7.78 -7.67 -12.13
N ILE A 196 8.21 -8.75 -11.47
CA ILE A 196 9.34 -9.56 -11.91
C ILE A 196 9.09 -10.18 -13.30
N HIS A 197 7.83 -10.45 -13.65
CA HIS A 197 7.46 -11.00 -14.96
C HIS A 197 7.26 -9.94 -16.05
N ILE A 198 7.20 -8.66 -15.70
CA ILE A 198 7.04 -7.56 -16.67
C ILE A 198 8.41 -7.08 -17.20
N SER A 199 9.48 -7.35 -16.46
CA SER A 199 10.83 -6.88 -16.78
C SER A 199 11.66 -7.86 -17.61
N GLU A 200 11.17 -9.03 -17.94
CA GLU A 200 11.82 -9.93 -18.90
C GLU A 200 11.27 -9.68 -20.29
N PRO A 201 12.06 -9.04 -21.19
CA PRO A 201 11.68 -8.98 -22.60
C PRO A 201 11.73 -10.40 -23.17
N THR A 202 10.61 -10.86 -23.68
CA THR A 202 10.52 -12.07 -24.52
C THR A 202 11.29 -11.87 -25.83
#